data_1bca807205d6ad8425cb566c9ac54b96
#
_entry.id   1bca807205d6ad8425cb566c9ac54b96
#
_cell.length_a   1.000
_cell.length_b   1.000
_cell.length_c   1.000
_cell.angle_alpha   90.00
_cell.angle_beta   90.00
_cell.angle_gamma   90.00
#
_symmetry.space_group_name_H-M   'P 1'
#
loop_
_entity.id
_entity.type
_entity.pdbx_description
1 polymer ?
#
loop_
_entity_poly.entity_id
_entity_poly.type
_entity_poly.pdbx_seq_one_letter_code
_entity_poly.pdbx_strand_id
1 'polypeptide(L)'
;MGMLRQPGTEHLEVRGAPRPAIPAPPRFNVRGRIVGVDLGGTWVRAALFTPNGLIAQRVTARTQHGSGPQSVVDQIGALVRGVSMSTSGAAMDPMTVAIGVPGPVDPTAGVVHAASNLPGWHEVPLRRLLESKLGCRCLVEHDATLAAIGEQRRGAGRGVANFAYITVSTGIGAGFIIHNRVYRGGTGAAGEFGHVVVAPDGPLCNCGNRGCLDAVASGLAIAREAGASSAVEVAIAAAAGDQLARAVLDAAARHLGLALGGLINLLNLEMIAVGGGVFGAGAKFWDGMVSAVTQGSFERVRRQCRIERAQLGNDQGLVGAFELVMTPEKRAR
;
A
#
# COMPACT_ATOMS: atom_id res chain seq x y z
N MET A 1 48.03 15.48 -23.46
CA MET A 1 46.78 15.09 -24.17
C MET A 1 46.33 13.74 -23.63
N GLY A 2 45.60 13.73 -22.56
CA GLY A 2 45.10 12.53 -21.90
C GLY A 2 43.59 12.53 -22.04
N MET A 3 43.05 11.56 -22.81
CA MET A 3 41.62 11.35 -22.97
C MET A 3 41.05 10.78 -21.67
N LEU A 4 40.18 11.55 -21.03
CA LEU A 4 39.31 11.09 -19.94
C LEU A 4 38.25 10.14 -20.53
N ARG A 5 38.32 8.85 -20.16
CA ARG A 5 37.28 7.85 -20.46
C ARG A 5 36.03 8.18 -19.61
N GLN A 6 34.89 8.32 -20.27
CA GLN A 6 33.60 8.38 -19.61
C GLN A 6 33.31 7.01 -18.97
N PRO A 7 32.78 6.94 -17.73
CA PRO A 7 32.35 5.67 -17.15
C PRO A 7 31.06 5.22 -17.84
N GLY A 8 31.12 4.02 -18.42
CA GLY A 8 29.97 3.36 -19.02
C GLY A 8 28.87 3.09 -17.99
N THR A 9 27.62 3.20 -18.46
CA THR A 9 26.41 2.79 -17.76
C THR A 9 26.41 1.25 -17.64
N GLU A 10 27.08 0.72 -16.63
CA GLU A 10 26.91 -0.69 -16.25
C GLU A 10 25.57 -0.85 -15.54
N HIS A 11 24.68 -1.59 -16.16
CA HIS A 11 23.50 -2.15 -15.49
C HIS A 11 24.01 -3.09 -14.38
N LEU A 12 23.88 -2.66 -13.12
CA LEU A 12 24.26 -3.45 -11.95
C LEU A 12 23.22 -4.56 -11.73
N GLU A 13 23.36 -5.68 -12.46
CA GLU A 13 22.81 -6.97 -12.03
C GLU A 13 23.64 -7.51 -10.87
N VAL A 14 23.21 -7.28 -9.65
CA VAL A 14 23.78 -7.96 -8.48
C VAL A 14 23.18 -9.36 -8.41
N ARG A 15 23.85 -10.34 -9.02
CA ARG A 15 23.55 -11.76 -8.80
C ARG A 15 24.06 -12.17 -7.42
N GLY A 16 23.22 -12.04 -6.39
CA GLY A 16 23.42 -12.71 -5.12
C GLY A 16 23.25 -14.22 -5.29
N ALA A 17 24.03 -15.02 -4.58
CA ALA A 17 23.87 -16.47 -4.54
C ALA A 17 22.41 -16.85 -4.18
N PRO A 18 21.83 -17.91 -4.78
CA PRO A 18 20.46 -18.33 -4.48
C PRO A 18 20.36 -18.66 -2.99
N ARG A 19 19.54 -17.86 -2.27
CA ARG A 19 19.20 -18.15 -0.87
C ARG A 19 18.27 -19.37 -0.82
N PRO A 20 18.37 -20.25 0.19
CA PRO A 20 17.44 -21.36 0.33
C PRO A 20 16.00 -20.82 0.40
N ALA A 21 15.12 -21.42 -0.38
CA ALA A 21 13.70 -21.07 -0.39
C ALA A 21 13.13 -21.22 1.03
N ILE A 22 12.69 -20.11 1.61
CA ILE A 22 11.98 -20.15 2.89
C ILE A 22 10.61 -20.78 2.60
N PRO A 23 10.24 -21.88 3.32
CA PRO A 23 8.96 -22.54 3.07
C PRO A 23 7.82 -21.54 3.27
N ALA A 24 6.87 -21.55 2.32
CA ALA A 24 5.66 -20.78 2.46
C ALA A 24 4.96 -21.16 3.78
N PRO A 25 4.39 -20.20 4.52
CA PRO A 25 3.67 -20.51 5.75
C PRO A 25 2.53 -21.49 5.46
N PRO A 26 2.19 -22.37 6.43
CA PRO A 26 1.13 -23.34 6.24
C PRO A 26 -0.18 -22.65 5.91
N ARG A 27 -0.83 -23.07 4.83
CA ARG A 27 -2.18 -22.63 4.48
C ARG A 27 -3.18 -23.37 5.36
N PHE A 28 -4.05 -22.62 6.03
CA PHE A 28 -5.16 -23.18 6.75
C PHE A 28 -6.29 -23.53 5.77
N ASN A 29 -6.92 -24.69 5.96
CA ASN A 29 -8.11 -25.05 5.21
C ASN A 29 -9.30 -24.23 5.77
N VAL A 30 -9.46 -23.01 5.29
CA VAL A 30 -10.59 -22.15 5.66
C VAL A 30 -11.82 -22.69 4.91
N ARG A 31 -12.76 -23.30 5.66
CA ARG A 31 -14.06 -23.66 5.09
C ARG A 31 -14.90 -22.41 4.94
N GLY A 32 -15.50 -22.23 3.76
CA GLY A 32 -16.40 -21.12 3.50
C GLY A 32 -15.89 -20.10 2.48
N ARG A 33 -16.72 -19.09 2.25
CA ARG A 33 -16.45 -18.01 1.28
C ARG A 33 -15.56 -16.93 1.89
N ILE A 34 -14.66 -16.42 1.10
CA ILE A 34 -13.80 -15.29 1.49
C ILE A 34 -14.13 -14.10 0.60
N VAL A 35 -14.45 -12.97 1.22
CA VAL A 35 -14.62 -11.69 0.55
C VAL A 35 -13.56 -10.72 1.03
N GLY A 36 -12.77 -10.21 0.10
CA GLY A 36 -11.86 -9.09 0.33
C GLY A 36 -12.56 -7.77 0.04
N VAL A 37 -12.30 -6.77 0.88
CA VAL A 37 -12.76 -5.39 0.68
C VAL A 37 -11.56 -4.45 0.76
N ASP A 38 -11.48 -3.51 -0.17
CA ASP A 38 -10.48 -2.44 -0.20
C ASP A 38 -11.22 -1.11 -0.17
N LEU A 39 -11.17 -0.41 0.97
CA LEU A 39 -11.81 0.87 1.20
C LEU A 39 -10.80 1.99 1.04
N GLY A 40 -10.93 2.78 0.00
CA GLY A 40 -10.21 4.04 -0.16
C GLY A 40 -11.14 5.25 0.00
N GLY A 41 -10.54 6.45 0.09
CA GLY A 41 -11.31 7.69 0.17
C GLY A 41 -12.13 8.00 -1.09
N THR A 42 -11.81 7.45 -2.25
CA THR A 42 -12.51 7.70 -3.52
C THR A 42 -13.28 6.48 -4.01
N TRP A 43 -12.75 5.30 -3.81
CA TRP A 43 -13.29 4.04 -4.31
C TRP A 43 -13.33 3.00 -3.20
N VAL A 44 -14.39 2.20 -3.20
CA VAL A 44 -14.50 0.97 -2.44
C VAL A 44 -14.64 -0.20 -3.42
N ARG A 45 -13.87 -1.26 -3.17
CA ARG A 45 -13.87 -2.48 -3.98
C ARG A 45 -14.20 -3.67 -3.09
N ALA A 46 -15.00 -4.59 -3.59
CA ALA A 46 -15.23 -5.89 -2.94
C ALA A 46 -15.01 -7.00 -3.96
N ALA A 47 -14.40 -8.10 -3.53
CA ALA A 47 -14.17 -9.27 -4.37
C ALA A 47 -14.44 -10.56 -3.61
N LEU A 48 -15.17 -11.48 -4.26
CA LEU A 48 -15.32 -12.86 -3.82
C LEU A 48 -14.18 -13.69 -4.39
N PHE A 49 -13.56 -14.50 -3.56
CA PHE A 49 -12.44 -15.37 -3.95
C PHE A 49 -12.85 -16.82 -4.07
N THR A 50 -12.26 -17.51 -5.05
CA THR A 50 -12.26 -18.97 -5.13
C THR A 50 -11.35 -19.55 -4.04
N PRO A 51 -11.48 -20.86 -3.68
CA PRO A 51 -10.62 -21.48 -2.66
C PRO A 51 -9.11 -21.39 -2.94
N ASN A 52 -8.71 -21.33 -4.22
CA ASN A 52 -7.31 -21.15 -4.63
C ASN A 52 -6.88 -19.67 -4.72
N GLY A 53 -7.79 -18.74 -4.41
CA GLY A 53 -7.51 -17.30 -4.31
C GLY A 53 -7.51 -16.53 -5.62
N LEU A 54 -8.24 -17.01 -6.61
CA LEU A 54 -8.57 -16.23 -7.79
C LEU A 54 -9.82 -15.38 -7.48
N ILE A 55 -9.88 -14.20 -8.04
CA ILE A 55 -11.08 -13.37 -7.96
C ILE A 55 -12.16 -13.98 -8.85
N ALA A 56 -13.22 -14.48 -8.22
CA ALA A 56 -14.38 -15.04 -8.91
C ALA A 56 -15.34 -13.93 -9.36
N GLN A 57 -15.52 -12.92 -8.51
CA GLN A 57 -16.36 -11.76 -8.77
C GLN A 57 -15.78 -10.51 -8.11
N ARG A 58 -16.01 -9.37 -8.73
CA ARG A 58 -15.58 -8.07 -8.21
C ARG A 58 -16.63 -7.01 -8.51
N VAL A 59 -16.78 -6.09 -7.55
CA VAL A 59 -17.54 -4.85 -7.72
C VAL A 59 -16.69 -3.68 -7.26
N THR A 60 -16.82 -2.55 -7.92
CA THR A 60 -16.16 -1.29 -7.57
C THR A 60 -17.21 -0.20 -7.59
N ALA A 61 -17.21 0.64 -6.56
CA ALA A 61 -18.10 1.78 -6.44
C ALA A 61 -17.36 3.00 -5.88
N ARG A 62 -17.88 4.21 -6.14
CA ARG A 62 -17.36 5.40 -5.47
C ARG A 62 -17.72 5.33 -3.99
N THR A 63 -16.79 5.72 -3.13
CA THR A 63 -17.01 5.76 -1.68
C THR A 63 -18.06 6.81 -1.35
N GLN A 64 -19.09 6.40 -0.63
CA GLN A 64 -20.19 7.27 -0.19
C GLN A 64 -19.84 7.87 1.17
N HIS A 65 -19.40 9.13 1.17
CA HIS A 65 -19.03 9.80 2.42
C HIS A 65 -20.25 10.17 3.29
N GLY A 66 -21.41 10.44 2.70
CA GLY A 66 -22.73 10.64 3.29
C GLY A 66 -22.76 11.18 4.71
N SER A 67 -23.45 10.48 5.61
CA SER A 67 -23.60 10.83 7.03
C SER A 67 -22.51 10.24 7.93
N GLY A 68 -21.28 10.11 7.44
CA GLY A 68 -20.15 9.58 8.20
C GLY A 68 -20.00 8.05 8.10
N PRO A 69 -19.38 7.38 9.10
CA PRO A 69 -19.00 5.98 9.03
C PRO A 69 -20.13 5.01 8.70
N GLN A 70 -21.37 5.29 9.16
CA GLN A 70 -22.49 4.39 8.95
C GLN A 70 -22.86 4.23 7.47
N SER A 71 -22.81 5.32 6.68
CA SER A 71 -23.11 5.25 5.24
C SER A 71 -22.11 4.35 4.50
N VAL A 72 -20.83 4.41 4.88
CA VAL A 72 -19.78 3.57 4.30
C VAL A 72 -19.96 2.11 4.74
N VAL A 73 -20.29 1.85 6.00
CA VAL A 73 -20.60 0.50 6.51
C VAL A 73 -21.80 -0.10 5.77
N ASP A 74 -22.83 0.70 5.52
CA ASP A 74 -24.00 0.28 4.76
C ASP A 74 -23.67 -0.05 3.32
N GLN A 75 -22.84 0.79 2.68
CA GLN A 75 -22.33 0.55 1.33
C GLN A 75 -21.51 -0.72 1.26
N ILE A 76 -20.54 -0.93 2.17
CA ILE A 76 -19.73 -2.14 2.22
C ILE A 76 -20.62 -3.37 2.38
N GLY A 77 -21.61 -3.31 3.28
CA GLY A 77 -22.58 -4.38 3.47
C GLY A 77 -23.35 -4.74 2.19
N ALA A 78 -23.75 -3.74 1.41
CA ALA A 78 -24.43 -3.96 0.13
C ALA A 78 -23.48 -4.60 -0.92
N LEU A 79 -22.23 -4.11 -1.03
CA LEU A 79 -21.24 -4.64 -1.97
C LEU A 79 -20.87 -6.10 -1.64
N VAL A 80 -20.63 -6.41 -0.36
CA VAL A 80 -20.32 -7.77 0.11
C VAL A 80 -21.47 -8.74 -0.21
N ARG A 81 -22.72 -8.34 0.06
CA ARG A 81 -23.89 -9.15 -0.33
C ARG A 81 -23.96 -9.31 -1.86
N GLY A 82 -23.75 -8.24 -2.62
CA GLY A 82 -23.80 -8.28 -4.09
C GLY A 82 -22.84 -9.32 -4.70
N VAL A 83 -21.56 -9.33 -4.28
CA VAL A 83 -20.58 -10.30 -4.79
C VAL A 83 -20.82 -11.72 -4.26
N SER A 84 -21.53 -11.87 -3.12
CA SER A 84 -21.78 -13.18 -2.49
C SER A 84 -23.01 -13.89 -3.01
N MET A 85 -24.03 -13.17 -3.51
CA MET A 85 -25.32 -13.73 -3.96
C MET A 85 -25.25 -14.33 -5.36
N SER A 86 -24.27 -13.97 -6.16
CA SER A 86 -24.14 -14.37 -7.58
C SER A 86 -23.70 -15.83 -7.78
N THR A 87 -23.25 -16.51 -6.74
CA THR A 87 -22.89 -17.93 -6.80
C THR A 87 -24.04 -18.76 -6.28
N SER A 88 -24.69 -19.48 -7.18
CA SER A 88 -25.87 -20.31 -6.99
C SER A 88 -25.90 -21.12 -5.67
N GLY A 89 -26.93 -20.89 -4.87
CA GLY A 89 -27.55 -21.88 -4.01
C GLY A 89 -26.99 -22.09 -2.59
N ALA A 90 -25.82 -21.60 -2.24
CA ALA A 90 -25.21 -21.87 -0.92
C ALA A 90 -25.32 -20.66 0.03
N ALA A 91 -26.54 -20.28 0.37
CA ALA A 91 -26.79 -19.18 1.33
C ALA A 91 -26.32 -19.47 2.77
N MET A 92 -25.84 -20.67 3.05
CA MET A 92 -25.50 -21.19 4.39
C MET A 92 -24.00 -21.42 4.62
N ASP A 93 -23.14 -21.23 3.61
CA ASP A 93 -21.72 -21.42 3.84
C ASP A 93 -21.14 -20.29 4.72
N PRO A 94 -20.33 -20.63 5.72
CA PRO A 94 -19.66 -19.63 6.54
C PRO A 94 -18.89 -18.65 5.64
N MET A 95 -18.93 -17.38 5.98
CA MET A 95 -18.25 -16.32 5.25
C MET A 95 -17.26 -15.62 6.18
N THR A 96 -16.11 -15.24 5.64
CA THR A 96 -15.16 -14.33 6.30
C THR A 96 -14.92 -13.14 5.40
N VAL A 97 -15.03 -11.94 5.94
CA VAL A 97 -14.72 -10.69 5.25
C VAL A 97 -13.43 -10.11 5.82
N ALA A 98 -12.48 -9.80 4.96
CA ALA A 98 -11.30 -9.04 5.35
C ALA A 98 -11.30 -7.70 4.61
N ILE A 99 -11.10 -6.62 5.36
CA ILE A 99 -11.18 -5.25 4.84
C ILE A 99 -9.92 -4.46 5.11
N GLY A 100 -9.37 -3.84 4.05
CA GLY A 100 -8.37 -2.80 4.12
C GLY A 100 -9.01 -1.45 4.24
N VAL A 101 -8.51 -0.63 5.17
CA VAL A 101 -8.98 0.73 5.39
C VAL A 101 -7.80 1.69 5.51
N PRO A 102 -7.95 2.96 5.09
CA PRO A 102 -6.91 3.95 5.28
C PRO A 102 -6.80 4.38 6.76
N GLY A 103 -5.61 4.85 7.13
CA GLY A 103 -5.30 5.43 8.44
C GLY A 103 -4.90 4.42 9.51
N PRO A 104 -4.51 4.90 10.69
CA PRO A 104 -4.11 4.04 11.79
C PRO A 104 -5.25 3.12 12.23
N VAL A 105 -4.95 1.82 12.30
CA VAL A 105 -5.90 0.75 12.64
C VAL A 105 -5.36 -0.05 13.81
N ASP A 106 -6.19 -0.36 14.79
CA ASP A 106 -5.96 -1.46 15.70
C ASP A 106 -6.62 -2.73 15.12
N PRO A 107 -5.86 -3.62 14.47
CA PRO A 107 -6.43 -4.83 13.87
C PRO A 107 -6.87 -5.86 14.92
N THR A 108 -6.43 -5.71 16.18
CA THR A 108 -6.84 -6.58 17.28
C THR A 108 -8.19 -6.17 17.83
N ALA A 109 -8.45 -4.90 18.05
CA ALA A 109 -9.75 -4.38 18.42
C ALA A 109 -10.71 -4.25 17.22
N GLY A 110 -10.16 -4.09 16.00
CA GLY A 110 -10.93 -3.81 14.78
C GLY A 110 -11.45 -2.38 14.75
N VAL A 111 -10.65 -1.45 15.30
CA VAL A 111 -10.97 -0.03 15.41
C VAL A 111 -10.11 0.77 14.44
N VAL A 112 -10.73 1.69 13.73
CA VAL A 112 -10.04 2.70 12.91
C VAL A 112 -9.93 3.97 13.74
N HIS A 113 -8.71 4.35 14.11
CA HIS A 113 -8.48 5.50 15.00
C HIS A 113 -8.72 6.82 14.28
N ALA A 114 -8.29 6.94 13.04
CA ALA A 114 -8.54 8.10 12.19
C ALA A 114 -8.39 7.71 10.72
N ALA A 115 -9.11 8.40 9.83
CA ALA A 115 -8.90 8.28 8.40
C ALA A 115 -9.07 9.66 7.76
N SER A 116 -7.96 10.31 7.41
CA SER A 116 -7.94 11.70 6.92
C SER A 116 -8.74 11.93 5.64
N ASN A 117 -8.92 10.89 4.84
CA ASN A 117 -9.67 10.89 3.58
C ASN A 117 -11.09 10.30 3.70
N LEU A 118 -11.56 10.03 4.95
CA LEU A 118 -12.92 9.60 5.25
C LEU A 118 -13.52 10.51 6.33
N PRO A 119 -14.40 11.47 5.99
CA PRO A 119 -14.94 12.42 6.95
C PRO A 119 -15.70 11.74 8.10
N GLY A 120 -15.44 12.19 9.33
CA GLY A 120 -16.07 11.67 10.54
C GLY A 120 -15.52 10.34 11.06
N TRP A 121 -14.44 9.83 10.46
CA TRP A 121 -13.80 8.60 10.91
C TRP A 121 -12.82 8.91 12.05
N HIS A 122 -13.29 8.74 13.28
CA HIS A 122 -12.50 8.83 14.50
C HIS A 122 -13.00 7.77 15.49
N GLU A 123 -12.09 6.89 15.95
CA GLU A 123 -12.36 5.77 16.88
C GLU A 123 -13.55 4.90 16.42
N VAL A 124 -13.60 4.57 15.11
CA VAL A 124 -14.70 3.82 14.52
C VAL A 124 -14.52 2.31 14.80
N PRO A 125 -15.43 1.64 15.53
CA PRO A 125 -15.36 0.20 15.82
C PRO A 125 -15.82 -0.62 14.60
N LEU A 126 -15.07 -0.52 13.50
CA LEU A 126 -15.49 -0.98 12.18
C LEU A 126 -15.80 -2.48 12.15
N ARG A 127 -14.98 -3.31 12.81
CA ARG A 127 -15.24 -4.75 12.89
C ARG A 127 -16.63 -5.03 13.45
N ARG A 128 -16.95 -4.45 14.61
CA ARG A 128 -18.25 -4.65 15.29
C ARG A 128 -19.42 -4.21 14.41
N LEU A 129 -19.28 -3.08 13.74
CA LEU A 129 -20.32 -2.56 12.85
C LEU A 129 -20.56 -3.50 11.66
N LEU A 130 -19.48 -4.00 11.04
CA LEU A 130 -19.58 -4.93 9.91
C LEU A 130 -20.09 -6.30 10.33
N GLU A 131 -19.62 -6.86 11.45
CA GLU A 131 -20.08 -8.16 11.96
C GLU A 131 -21.55 -8.11 12.31
N SER A 132 -22.03 -7.03 12.96
CA SER A 132 -23.46 -6.82 13.22
C SER A 132 -24.28 -6.74 11.94
N LYS A 133 -23.76 -6.11 10.88
CA LYS A 133 -24.46 -5.94 9.62
C LYS A 133 -24.47 -7.17 8.72
N LEU A 134 -23.41 -7.95 8.75
CA LEU A 134 -23.17 -9.06 7.82
C LEU A 134 -23.45 -10.42 8.44
N GLY A 135 -23.49 -10.52 9.78
CA GLY A 135 -23.67 -11.78 10.50
C GLY A 135 -22.49 -12.76 10.31
N CYS A 136 -21.30 -12.26 9.98
CA CYS A 136 -20.13 -13.09 9.71
C CYS A 136 -18.86 -12.48 10.31
N ARG A 137 -17.80 -13.29 10.38
CA ARG A 137 -16.49 -12.85 10.89
C ARG A 137 -15.90 -11.78 10.00
N CYS A 138 -15.43 -10.68 10.59
CA CYS A 138 -14.74 -9.60 9.90
C CYS A 138 -13.32 -9.37 10.44
N LEU A 139 -12.37 -9.18 9.56
CA LEU A 139 -10.99 -8.78 9.86
C LEU A 139 -10.77 -7.37 9.30
N VAL A 140 -10.24 -6.49 10.11
CA VAL A 140 -9.90 -5.10 9.71
C VAL A 140 -8.40 -4.94 9.75
N GLU A 141 -7.84 -4.38 8.71
CA GLU A 141 -6.41 -4.14 8.58
C GLU A 141 -6.15 -2.81 7.85
N HIS A 142 -4.98 -2.25 8.02
CA HIS A 142 -4.53 -1.10 7.23
C HIS A 142 -4.38 -1.48 5.74
N ASP A 143 -4.82 -0.63 4.83
CA ASP A 143 -4.86 -0.90 3.38
C ASP A 143 -3.47 -1.18 2.79
N ALA A 144 -2.44 -0.38 3.14
CA ALA A 144 -1.08 -0.60 2.68
C ALA A 144 -0.46 -1.87 3.28
N THR A 145 -0.88 -2.28 4.48
CA THR A 145 -0.48 -3.56 5.09
C THR A 145 -1.09 -4.73 4.31
N LEU A 146 -2.37 -4.66 3.92
CA LEU A 146 -2.94 -5.68 3.04
C LEU A 146 -2.22 -5.73 1.69
N ALA A 147 -1.93 -4.58 1.10
CA ALA A 147 -1.17 -4.53 -0.14
C ALA A 147 0.22 -5.18 0.00
N ALA A 148 0.91 -4.94 1.12
CA ALA A 148 2.18 -5.61 1.43
C ALA A 148 2.04 -7.13 1.56
N ILE A 149 0.99 -7.61 2.21
CA ILE A 149 0.69 -9.05 2.30
C ILE A 149 0.45 -9.62 0.90
N GLY A 150 -0.37 -8.96 0.08
CA GLY A 150 -0.67 -9.38 -1.28
C GLY A 150 0.59 -9.48 -2.14
N GLU A 151 1.38 -8.42 -2.20
CA GLU A 151 2.61 -8.35 -2.99
C GLU A 151 3.67 -9.35 -2.49
N GLN A 152 3.81 -9.53 -1.18
CA GLN A 152 4.76 -10.49 -0.61
C GLN A 152 4.35 -11.94 -0.87
N ARG A 153 3.06 -12.25 -0.91
CA ARG A 153 2.56 -13.61 -1.11
C ARG A 153 2.41 -13.99 -2.57
N ARG A 154 1.92 -13.05 -3.41
CA ARG A 154 1.53 -13.35 -4.81
C ARG A 154 2.13 -12.43 -5.86
N GLY A 155 2.71 -11.30 -5.45
CA GLY A 155 3.28 -10.30 -6.35
C GLY A 155 4.80 -10.28 -6.34
N ALA A 156 5.35 -9.07 -6.40
CA ALA A 156 6.77 -8.79 -6.52
C ALA A 156 7.62 -9.37 -5.37
N GLY A 157 7.08 -9.39 -4.15
CA GLY A 157 7.80 -9.80 -2.93
C GLY A 157 7.82 -11.30 -2.67
N ARG A 158 7.45 -12.17 -3.62
CA ARG A 158 7.43 -13.63 -3.40
C ARG A 158 8.80 -14.17 -2.98
N GLY A 159 8.82 -14.89 -1.85
CA GLY A 159 10.05 -15.49 -1.31
C GLY A 159 10.95 -14.51 -0.55
N VAL A 160 10.52 -13.28 -0.34
CA VAL A 160 11.27 -12.25 0.38
C VAL A 160 10.79 -12.19 1.84
N ALA A 161 11.73 -12.33 2.80
CA ALA A 161 11.39 -12.39 4.22
C ALA A 161 11.29 -11.00 4.87
N ASN A 162 12.11 -10.03 4.42
CA ASN A 162 12.13 -8.66 4.93
C ASN A 162 11.75 -7.72 3.78
N PHE A 163 10.50 -7.40 3.70
CA PHE A 163 9.85 -6.77 2.57
C PHE A 163 9.06 -5.52 3.00
N ALA A 164 9.06 -4.48 2.17
CA ALA A 164 8.15 -3.37 2.29
C ALA A 164 7.35 -3.17 1.00
N TYR A 165 6.09 -2.83 1.13
CA TYR A 165 5.29 -2.25 0.07
C TYR A 165 5.05 -0.78 0.38
N ILE A 166 5.27 0.08 -0.61
CA ILE A 166 5.02 1.51 -0.53
C ILE A 166 3.99 1.88 -1.59
N THR A 167 2.89 2.48 -1.18
CA THR A 167 1.92 3.06 -2.11
C THR A 167 2.16 4.56 -2.23
N VAL A 168 2.22 5.08 -3.47
CA VAL A 168 2.25 6.50 -3.79
C VAL A 168 1.06 6.79 -4.70
N SER A 169 -0.02 7.28 -4.09
CA SER A 169 -1.29 7.54 -4.77
C SER A 169 -1.81 8.92 -4.36
N THR A 170 -3.08 9.05 -3.98
CA THR A 170 -3.62 10.27 -3.36
C THR A 170 -2.75 10.69 -2.17
N GLY A 171 -2.38 9.73 -1.32
CA GLY A 171 -1.41 9.84 -0.24
C GLY A 171 -0.28 8.80 -0.38
N ILE A 172 0.59 8.74 0.64
CA ILE A 172 1.69 7.78 0.75
C ILE A 172 1.49 6.93 2.00
N GLY A 173 1.46 5.61 1.81
CA GLY A 173 1.38 4.62 2.89
C GLY A 173 2.41 3.52 2.72
N ALA A 174 2.65 2.75 3.78
CA ALA A 174 3.53 1.59 3.74
C ALA A 174 2.95 0.40 4.49
N GLY A 175 3.38 -0.80 4.08
CA GLY A 175 3.19 -2.02 4.84
C GLY A 175 4.49 -2.79 4.92
N PHE A 176 4.77 -3.36 6.08
CA PHE A 176 6.04 -4.04 6.36
C PHE A 176 5.84 -5.50 6.68
N ILE A 177 6.66 -6.35 6.06
CA ILE A 177 6.81 -7.76 6.39
C ILE A 177 8.25 -7.96 6.88
N ILE A 178 8.42 -8.36 8.14
CA ILE A 178 9.72 -8.61 8.76
C ILE A 178 9.76 -10.06 9.21
N HIS A 179 10.77 -10.80 8.79
CA HIS A 179 10.89 -12.24 9.05
C HIS A 179 9.64 -13.04 8.65
N ASN A 180 9.06 -12.73 7.48
CA ASN A 180 7.80 -13.30 6.96
C ASN A 180 6.55 -13.03 7.82
N ARG A 181 6.59 -12.05 8.72
CA ARG A 181 5.46 -11.63 9.55
C ARG A 181 5.12 -10.18 9.29
N VAL A 182 3.86 -9.86 9.31
CA VAL A 182 3.41 -8.47 9.25
C VAL A 182 3.93 -7.72 10.47
N TYR A 183 4.63 -6.63 10.24
CA TYR A 183 5.10 -5.75 11.30
C TYR A 183 4.11 -4.60 11.49
N ARG A 184 3.44 -4.59 12.63
CA ARG A 184 2.43 -3.58 12.98
C ARG A 184 2.90 -2.57 14.02
N GLY A 185 4.10 -2.74 14.57
CA GLY A 185 4.58 -1.90 15.67
C GLY A 185 3.85 -2.18 16.99
N GLY A 186 4.06 -1.29 17.94
CA GLY A 186 3.53 -1.45 19.30
C GLY A 186 2.02 -1.27 19.44
N THR A 187 1.40 -0.45 18.58
CA THR A 187 -0.02 -0.08 18.65
C THR A 187 -0.82 -0.42 17.39
N GLY A 188 -0.22 -1.12 16.44
CA GLY A 188 -0.86 -1.43 15.16
C GLY A 188 -0.64 -0.37 14.06
N ALA A 189 -0.01 0.77 14.37
CA ALA A 189 0.12 1.92 13.47
C ALA A 189 1.46 1.97 12.71
N ALA A 190 2.23 0.88 12.61
CA ALA A 190 3.41 0.87 11.76
C ALA A 190 2.99 0.98 10.29
N GLY A 191 3.71 1.80 9.53
CA GLY A 191 3.40 2.03 8.11
C GLY A 191 2.99 3.46 7.77
N GLU A 192 2.92 4.36 8.76
CA GLU A 192 2.66 5.79 8.58
C GLU A 192 3.85 6.50 7.90
N PHE A 193 4.40 5.87 6.84
CA PHE A 193 5.60 6.32 6.14
C PHE A 193 5.43 7.68 5.47
N GLY A 194 4.21 8.00 5.03
CA GLY A 194 3.87 9.31 4.49
C GLY A 194 4.05 10.46 5.49
N HIS A 195 4.09 10.17 6.79
CA HIS A 195 4.24 11.19 7.83
C HIS A 195 5.69 11.34 8.36
N VAL A 196 6.64 10.64 7.75
CA VAL A 196 8.07 10.91 7.98
C VAL A 196 8.39 12.31 7.45
N VAL A 197 8.98 13.16 8.30
CA VAL A 197 9.40 14.52 7.92
C VAL A 197 10.66 14.44 7.07
N VAL A 198 10.58 14.88 5.81
CA VAL A 198 11.68 14.89 4.83
C VAL A 198 12.07 16.32 4.40
N ALA A 199 11.24 17.29 4.71
CA ALA A 199 11.44 18.71 4.41
C ALA A 199 10.96 19.57 5.62
N PRO A 200 11.77 19.75 6.67
CA PRO A 200 11.34 20.41 7.91
C PRO A 200 10.67 21.77 7.72
N ASP A 201 11.15 22.56 6.73
CA ASP A 201 10.61 23.87 6.38
C ASP A 201 9.48 23.78 5.29
N GLY A 202 9.04 22.57 4.99
CA GLY A 202 8.06 22.29 3.94
C GLY A 202 6.62 22.66 4.33
N PRO A 203 5.65 22.32 3.46
CA PRO A 203 4.25 22.65 3.66
C PRO A 203 3.65 21.91 4.87
N LEU A 204 2.55 22.49 5.40
CA LEU A 204 1.78 21.86 6.46
C LEU A 204 1.13 20.57 5.96
N CYS A 205 1.26 19.50 6.72
CA CYS A 205 0.61 18.22 6.48
C CYS A 205 -0.72 18.14 7.24
N ASN A 206 -1.67 17.37 6.73
CA ASN A 206 -2.96 17.12 7.40
C ASN A 206 -2.82 16.45 8.78
N CYS A 207 -1.67 15.82 9.08
CA CYS A 207 -1.38 15.27 10.40
C CYS A 207 -0.96 16.33 11.45
N GLY A 208 -0.82 17.59 11.05
CA GLY A 208 -0.38 18.71 11.91
C GLY A 208 1.12 19.01 11.85
N ASN A 209 1.95 18.12 11.33
CA ASN A 209 3.38 18.36 11.14
C ASN A 209 3.66 19.14 9.83
N ARG A 210 4.90 19.66 9.71
CA ARG A 210 5.39 20.27 8.45
C ARG A 210 6.35 19.34 7.73
N GLY A 211 6.31 19.38 6.39
CA GLY A 211 7.28 18.71 5.53
C GLY A 211 7.27 17.19 5.58
N CYS A 212 6.13 16.60 5.94
CA CYS A 212 5.92 15.16 5.79
C CYS A 212 6.08 14.73 4.33
N LEU A 213 6.55 13.52 4.10
CA LEU A 213 6.68 12.95 2.76
C LEU A 213 5.36 13.04 1.97
N ASP A 214 4.23 12.79 2.62
CA ASP A 214 2.89 12.90 2.05
C ASP A 214 2.60 14.33 1.56
N ALA A 215 3.05 15.34 2.29
CA ALA A 215 2.82 16.74 1.96
C ALA A 215 3.69 17.26 0.80
N VAL A 216 4.76 16.53 0.40
CA VAL A 216 5.71 16.95 -0.65
C VAL A 216 5.83 15.97 -1.82
N ALA A 217 5.39 14.71 -1.69
CA ALA A 217 5.61 13.69 -2.73
C ALA A 217 4.38 12.84 -3.04
N SER A 218 3.24 13.03 -2.36
CA SER A 218 1.99 12.35 -2.71
C SER A 218 1.39 12.90 -4.02
N GLY A 219 0.45 12.18 -4.61
CA GLY A 219 -0.25 12.63 -5.81
C GLY A 219 -0.99 13.95 -5.60
N LEU A 220 -1.57 14.16 -4.41
CA LEU A 220 -2.19 15.46 -4.05
C LEU A 220 -1.14 16.57 -3.91
N ALA A 221 -0.01 16.27 -3.30
CA ALA A 221 1.07 17.25 -3.13
C ALA A 221 1.65 17.68 -4.49
N ILE A 222 1.91 16.73 -5.39
CA ILE A 222 2.40 16.97 -6.75
C ILE A 222 1.40 17.83 -7.53
N ALA A 223 0.11 17.48 -7.50
CA ALA A 223 -0.94 18.23 -8.19
C ALA A 223 -1.05 19.67 -7.66
N ARG A 224 -1.09 19.83 -6.34
CA ARG A 224 -1.16 21.15 -5.69
C ARG A 224 0.03 22.04 -6.05
N GLU A 225 1.24 21.52 -6.01
CA GLU A 225 2.47 22.29 -6.25
C GLU A 225 2.57 22.76 -7.71
N ALA A 226 2.06 21.96 -8.64
CA ALA A 226 2.01 22.32 -10.06
C ALA A 226 0.74 23.10 -10.46
N GLY A 227 -0.21 23.35 -9.53
CA GLY A 227 -1.49 23.99 -9.84
C GLY A 227 -2.38 23.15 -10.77
N ALA A 228 -2.25 21.83 -10.76
CA ALA A 228 -2.99 20.88 -11.60
C ALA A 228 -4.08 20.16 -10.82
N SER A 229 -5.01 19.47 -11.51
CA SER A 229 -6.07 18.69 -10.86
C SER A 229 -5.61 17.30 -10.43
N SER A 230 -4.51 16.79 -10.99
CA SER A 230 -3.97 15.47 -10.68
C SER A 230 -2.47 15.35 -10.99
N ALA A 231 -1.78 14.43 -10.33
CA ALA A 231 -0.39 14.10 -10.66
C ALA A 231 -0.23 13.56 -12.10
N VAL A 232 -1.28 12.98 -12.67
CA VAL A 232 -1.28 12.51 -14.07
C VAL A 232 -1.19 13.71 -15.04
N GLU A 233 -1.94 14.77 -14.80
CA GLU A 233 -1.84 16.00 -15.60
C GLU A 233 -0.44 16.62 -15.51
N VAL A 234 0.14 16.65 -14.31
CA VAL A 234 1.53 17.12 -14.12
C VAL A 234 2.50 16.28 -14.94
N ALA A 235 2.31 14.97 -14.97
CA ALA A 235 3.14 14.08 -15.77
C ALA A 235 3.02 14.32 -17.26
N ILE A 236 1.81 14.55 -17.75
CA ILE A 236 1.54 14.90 -19.15
C ILE A 236 2.20 16.25 -19.52
N ALA A 237 2.03 17.27 -18.69
CA ALA A 237 2.65 18.58 -18.90
C ALA A 237 4.18 18.48 -18.89
N ALA A 238 4.77 17.75 -17.96
CA ALA A 238 6.20 17.52 -17.89
C ALA A 238 6.73 16.81 -19.15
N ALA A 239 6.00 15.83 -19.67
CA ALA A 239 6.34 15.14 -20.92
C ALA A 239 6.26 16.08 -22.14
N ALA A 240 5.30 17.03 -22.13
CA ALA A 240 5.14 18.05 -23.15
C ALA A 240 6.19 19.18 -23.06
N GLY A 241 7.02 19.19 -22.03
CA GLY A 241 8.12 20.14 -21.92
C GLY A 241 7.95 21.23 -20.86
N ASP A 242 6.84 21.22 -20.11
CA ASP A 242 6.61 22.17 -19.02
C ASP A 242 7.70 22.05 -17.95
N GLN A 243 8.40 23.16 -17.69
CA GLN A 243 9.54 23.19 -16.77
C GLN A 243 9.11 23.12 -15.30
N LEU A 244 7.98 23.76 -14.94
CA LEU A 244 7.45 23.71 -13.58
C LEU A 244 7.02 22.29 -13.24
N ALA A 245 6.24 21.65 -14.12
CA ALA A 245 5.79 20.27 -13.94
C ALA A 245 6.97 19.31 -13.79
N ARG A 246 8.04 19.48 -14.57
CA ARG A 246 9.28 18.68 -14.43
C ARG A 246 9.93 18.91 -13.07
N ALA A 247 10.13 20.17 -12.67
CA ALA A 247 10.76 20.50 -11.39
C ALA A 247 9.98 19.92 -10.19
N VAL A 248 8.65 19.97 -10.24
CA VAL A 248 7.78 19.41 -9.21
C VAL A 248 7.93 17.88 -9.13
N LEU A 249 7.92 17.18 -10.26
CA LEU A 249 8.11 15.73 -10.29
C LEU A 249 9.50 15.31 -9.82
N ASP A 250 10.55 16.04 -10.23
CA ASP A 250 11.93 15.75 -9.83
C ASP A 250 12.12 15.95 -8.32
N ALA A 251 11.54 17.01 -7.74
CA ALA A 251 11.56 17.26 -6.30
C ALA A 251 10.83 16.16 -5.53
N ALA A 252 9.63 15.77 -5.97
CA ALA A 252 8.85 14.71 -5.35
C ALA A 252 9.58 13.34 -5.43
N ALA A 253 10.13 13.00 -6.59
CA ALA A 253 10.93 11.79 -6.79
C ALA A 253 12.14 11.76 -5.85
N ARG A 254 12.83 12.89 -5.71
CA ARG A 254 13.98 13.02 -4.81
C ARG A 254 13.59 12.84 -3.35
N HIS A 255 12.54 13.48 -2.86
CA HIS A 255 12.06 13.30 -1.49
C HIS A 255 11.69 11.85 -1.20
N LEU A 256 10.96 11.22 -2.12
CA LEU A 256 10.58 9.82 -1.99
C LEU A 256 11.82 8.91 -1.96
N GLY A 257 12.78 9.11 -2.85
CA GLY A 257 14.00 8.31 -2.90
C GLY A 257 14.86 8.44 -1.64
N LEU A 258 15.02 9.66 -1.11
CA LEU A 258 15.74 9.87 0.16
C LEU A 258 15.04 9.16 1.33
N ALA A 259 13.72 9.24 1.41
CA ALA A 259 12.93 8.55 2.44
C ALA A 259 13.08 7.02 2.33
N LEU A 260 13.04 6.46 1.11
CA LEU A 260 13.28 5.03 0.88
C LEU A 260 14.70 4.64 1.30
N GLY A 261 15.70 5.47 1.03
CA GLY A 261 17.07 5.27 1.50
C GLY A 261 17.18 5.19 3.01
N GLY A 262 16.48 6.09 3.72
CA GLY A 262 16.36 6.04 5.18
C GLY A 262 15.71 4.75 5.68
N LEU A 263 14.64 4.31 5.02
CA LEU A 263 13.94 3.07 5.36
C LEU A 263 14.85 1.83 5.17
N ILE A 264 15.63 1.79 4.10
CA ILE A 264 16.63 0.74 3.85
C ILE A 264 17.67 0.70 4.97
N ASN A 265 18.17 1.86 5.40
CA ASN A 265 19.13 1.95 6.49
C ASN A 265 18.56 1.45 7.84
N LEU A 266 17.31 1.78 8.13
CA LEU A 266 16.66 1.45 9.40
C LEU A 266 16.26 -0.02 9.51
N LEU A 267 15.71 -0.60 8.44
CA LEU A 267 15.09 -1.92 8.48
C LEU A 267 15.92 -3.01 7.79
N ASN A 268 16.98 -2.63 7.06
CA ASN A 268 17.81 -3.56 6.28
C ASN A 268 16.96 -4.53 5.44
N LEU A 269 16.05 -3.97 4.66
CA LEU A 269 15.11 -4.71 3.82
C LEU A 269 15.84 -5.43 2.68
N GLU A 270 15.29 -6.58 2.28
CA GLU A 270 15.73 -7.31 1.10
C GLU A 270 15.10 -6.76 -0.18
N MET A 271 13.89 -6.17 -0.06
CA MET A 271 13.16 -5.62 -1.17
C MET A 271 12.13 -4.58 -0.73
N ILE A 272 11.97 -3.57 -1.56
CA ILE A 272 10.85 -2.63 -1.52
C ILE A 272 10.09 -2.73 -2.84
N ALA A 273 8.81 -3.06 -2.78
CA ALA A 273 7.91 -2.91 -3.91
C ALA A 273 7.19 -1.55 -3.83
N VAL A 274 7.18 -0.82 -4.92
CA VAL A 274 6.55 0.50 -4.97
C VAL A 274 5.41 0.47 -5.97
N GLY A 275 4.23 0.90 -5.53
CA GLY A 275 3.02 0.95 -6.34
C GLY A 275 2.26 2.25 -6.14
N GLY A 276 1.06 2.33 -6.74
CA GLY A 276 0.20 3.51 -6.67
C GLY A 276 0.16 4.32 -7.97
N GLY A 277 -0.87 5.17 -8.08
CA GLY A 277 -1.19 5.88 -9.32
C GLY A 277 -0.15 6.89 -9.79
N VAL A 278 0.68 7.42 -8.89
CA VAL A 278 1.72 8.40 -9.25
C VAL A 278 2.78 7.79 -10.19
N PHE A 279 2.99 6.48 -10.16
CA PHE A 279 3.94 5.83 -11.08
C PHE A 279 3.45 5.76 -12.54
N GLY A 280 2.21 6.16 -12.83
CA GLY A 280 1.74 6.54 -14.15
C GLY A 280 2.42 7.80 -14.70
N ALA A 281 3.12 8.59 -13.87
CA ALA A 281 3.91 9.76 -14.27
C ALA A 281 5.14 9.43 -15.15
N GLY A 282 5.41 8.15 -15.41
CA GLY A 282 6.41 7.72 -16.37
C GLY A 282 7.77 7.32 -15.79
N ALA A 283 8.68 6.94 -16.71
CA ALA A 283 9.99 6.39 -16.35
C ALA A 283 10.87 7.39 -15.60
N LYS A 284 10.85 8.66 -15.97
CA LYS A 284 11.70 9.70 -15.36
C LYS A 284 11.46 9.86 -13.87
N PHE A 285 10.21 9.83 -13.42
CA PHE A 285 9.89 9.88 -12.00
C PHE A 285 10.47 8.67 -11.25
N TRP A 286 10.33 7.48 -11.84
CA TRP A 286 10.89 6.25 -11.28
C TRP A 286 12.42 6.31 -11.19
N ASP A 287 13.09 6.71 -12.26
CA ASP A 287 14.56 6.77 -12.34
C ASP A 287 15.11 7.82 -11.38
N GLY A 288 14.46 8.98 -11.26
CA GLY A 288 14.79 10.03 -10.30
C GLY A 288 14.68 9.54 -8.85
N MET A 289 13.60 8.83 -8.53
CA MET A 289 13.40 8.22 -7.21
C MET A 289 14.51 7.19 -6.90
N VAL A 290 14.76 6.24 -7.80
CA VAL A 290 15.79 5.22 -7.61
C VAL A 290 17.19 5.84 -7.48
N SER A 291 17.51 6.85 -8.29
CA SER A 291 18.75 7.60 -8.18
C SER A 291 18.90 8.27 -6.82
N ALA A 292 17.84 8.89 -6.29
CA ALA A 292 17.86 9.56 -4.99
C ALA A 292 18.04 8.58 -3.81
N VAL A 293 17.63 7.33 -3.93
CA VAL A 293 17.91 6.29 -2.91
C VAL A 293 19.41 6.17 -2.65
N THR A 294 20.25 6.32 -3.67
CA THR A 294 21.71 6.21 -3.51
C THR A 294 22.31 7.31 -2.63
N GLN A 295 21.64 8.49 -2.57
CA GLN A 295 22.06 9.62 -1.76
C GLN A 295 21.64 9.48 -0.29
N GLY A 296 20.53 8.76 -0.03
CA GLY A 296 19.95 8.59 1.31
C GLY A 296 20.32 7.28 2.00
N SER A 297 21.06 6.37 1.33
CA SER A 297 21.29 5.03 1.86
C SER A 297 22.77 4.66 1.98
N PHE A 298 23.09 3.91 3.04
CA PHE A 298 24.40 3.32 3.22
C PHE A 298 24.66 2.22 2.18
N GLU A 299 25.72 2.32 1.41
CA GLU A 299 25.99 1.51 0.23
C GLU A 299 25.88 0.00 0.48
N ARG A 300 26.42 -0.49 1.60
CA ARG A 300 26.42 -1.91 1.93
C ARG A 300 25.01 -2.50 2.07
N VAL A 301 24.08 -1.78 2.72
CA VAL A 301 22.68 -2.24 2.89
C VAL A 301 21.88 -2.02 1.62
N ARG A 302 22.10 -0.91 0.92
CA ARG A 302 21.46 -0.60 -0.35
C ARG A 302 21.72 -1.66 -1.42
N ARG A 303 22.97 -2.15 -1.55
CA ARG A 303 23.32 -3.22 -2.51
C ARG A 303 22.59 -4.53 -2.27
N GLN A 304 22.00 -4.74 -1.10
CA GLN A 304 21.24 -5.94 -0.75
C GLN A 304 19.73 -5.76 -0.91
N CYS A 305 19.25 -4.52 -1.09
CA CYS A 305 17.85 -4.20 -1.22
C CYS A 305 17.48 -3.94 -2.68
N ARG A 306 16.54 -4.70 -3.21
CA ARG A 306 15.97 -4.47 -4.54
C ARG A 306 14.81 -3.49 -4.43
N ILE A 307 14.68 -2.60 -5.39
CA ILE A 307 13.52 -1.71 -5.51
C ILE A 307 12.83 -2.06 -6.82
N GLU A 308 11.59 -2.53 -6.72
CA GLU A 308 10.84 -3.03 -7.86
C GLU A 308 9.44 -2.41 -7.91
N ARG A 309 8.82 -2.44 -9.09
CA ARG A 309 7.42 -2.06 -9.22
C ARG A 309 6.52 -3.15 -8.65
N ALA A 310 5.46 -2.75 -7.97
CA ALA A 310 4.39 -3.65 -7.55
C ALA A 310 3.77 -4.36 -8.76
N GLN A 311 3.38 -5.62 -8.61
CA GLN A 311 2.91 -6.47 -9.70
C GLN A 311 1.39 -6.70 -9.72
N LEU A 312 0.72 -6.57 -8.57
CA LEU A 312 -0.72 -6.87 -8.46
C LEU A 312 -1.62 -5.70 -8.87
N GLY A 313 -1.04 -4.54 -9.17
CA GLY A 313 -1.78 -3.35 -9.60
C GLY A 313 -2.85 -2.94 -8.60
N ASN A 314 -4.10 -2.78 -9.07
CA ASN A 314 -5.22 -2.38 -8.22
C ASN A 314 -5.80 -3.52 -7.35
N ASP A 315 -5.29 -4.73 -7.46
CA ASP A 315 -5.82 -5.89 -6.76
C ASP A 315 -4.98 -6.25 -5.51
N GLN A 316 -3.87 -5.54 -5.24
CA GLN A 316 -2.98 -5.86 -4.14
C GLN A 316 -3.69 -5.91 -2.77
N GLY A 317 -4.54 -4.93 -2.46
CA GLY A 317 -5.31 -4.88 -1.21
C GLY A 317 -6.32 -6.02 -1.10
N LEU A 318 -7.03 -6.33 -2.20
CA LEU A 318 -7.99 -7.44 -2.26
C LEU A 318 -7.28 -8.80 -2.11
N VAL A 319 -6.17 -9.01 -2.82
CA VAL A 319 -5.36 -10.23 -2.72
C VAL A 319 -4.77 -10.36 -1.32
N GLY A 320 -4.31 -9.26 -0.73
CA GLY A 320 -3.83 -9.22 0.65
C GLY A 320 -4.91 -9.57 1.66
N ALA A 321 -6.15 -9.12 1.45
CA ALA A 321 -7.29 -9.47 2.27
C ALA A 321 -7.57 -11.00 2.24
N PHE A 322 -7.50 -11.61 1.07
CA PHE A 322 -7.59 -13.07 0.93
C PHE A 322 -6.46 -13.77 1.69
N GLU A 323 -5.22 -13.37 1.48
CA GLU A 323 -4.05 -13.99 2.12
C GLU A 323 -4.03 -13.79 3.64
N LEU A 324 -4.55 -12.68 4.15
CA LEU A 324 -4.74 -12.45 5.59
C LEU A 324 -5.67 -13.50 6.22
N VAL A 325 -6.76 -13.88 5.54
CA VAL A 325 -7.69 -14.91 5.99
C VAL A 325 -7.04 -16.28 5.92
N MET A 326 -6.31 -16.57 4.84
CA MET A 326 -5.69 -17.89 4.57
C MET A 326 -4.46 -18.17 5.42
N THR A 327 -3.84 -17.14 5.98
CA THR A 327 -2.62 -17.28 6.77
C THR A 327 -2.76 -16.50 8.09
N PRO A 328 -3.65 -16.94 9.00
CA PRO A 328 -3.80 -16.28 10.27
C PRO A 328 -2.47 -16.32 11.02
N GLU A 329 -1.95 -15.16 11.38
CA GLU A 329 -0.76 -15.06 12.20
C GLU A 329 -1.02 -15.70 13.56
N LYS A 330 -0.11 -16.56 14.03
CA LYS A 330 -0.12 -16.98 15.42
C LYS A 330 0.04 -15.72 16.27
N ARG A 331 -1.00 -15.35 17.01
CA ARG A 331 -0.91 -14.27 17.99
C ARG A 331 0.27 -14.58 18.91
N ALA A 332 1.24 -13.66 18.99
CA ALA A 332 2.19 -13.71 20.09
C ALA A 332 1.37 -13.62 21.39
N ARG A 333 1.54 -14.61 22.24
CA ARG A 333 0.96 -14.63 23.59
C ARG A 333 1.68 -13.60 24.46
#